data_a21b26ffde6e5684beb3cdfc38d560e6
#
_entry.id   a21b26ffde6e5684beb3cdfc38d560e6
#
_cell.length_a   1.000
_cell.length_b   1.000
_cell.length_c   1.000
_cell.angle_alpha   90.00
_cell.angle_beta   90.00
_cell.angle_gamma   90.00
#
_symmetry.space_group_name_H-M   'P 1'
#
loop_
_entity.id
_entity.type
_entity.pdbx_description
1 polymer ?
#
loop_
_entity_poly.entity_id
_entity_poly.type
_entity_poly.pdbx_seq_one_letter_code
_entity_poly.pdbx_strand_id
1 'polypeptide(L)'
;MEYYLFVARSITHAQQMARTLEQAGIHTKLRRAGGDLTERGCGYTLSVGASQYARARERLSTVGQYPAKVFFVSGSERREVGL
;
A
#
# COMPACT_ATOMS: atom_id res chain seq x y z
N MET A 1 -3.78 15.75 -5.40
CA MET A 1 -3.28 14.50 -5.95
C MET A 1 -3.83 13.34 -5.12
N GLU A 2 -4.31 12.31 -5.79
CA GLU A 2 -4.93 11.18 -5.12
C GLU A 2 -4.05 9.95 -5.22
N TYR A 3 -3.97 9.20 -4.14
CA TYR A 3 -3.19 7.96 -4.12
C TYR A 3 -3.72 7.03 -3.04
N TYR A 4 -3.27 5.77 -3.09
CA TYR A 4 -3.61 4.78 -2.08
C TYR A 4 -2.37 4.40 -1.28
N LEU A 5 -2.57 4.10 0.00
CA LEU A 5 -1.52 3.59 0.88
C LEU A 5 -1.84 2.15 1.22
N PHE A 6 -0.93 1.26 0.87
CA PHE A 6 -1.01 -0.15 1.24
C PHE A 6 -0.18 -0.34 2.50
N VAL A 7 -0.81 -0.75 3.59
CA VAL A 7 -0.13 -0.95 4.86
C VAL A 7 0.41 -2.37 4.94
N ALA A 8 1.69 -2.50 5.25
CA ALA A 8 2.35 -3.79 5.44
C ALA A 8 2.72 -3.95 6.91
N ARG A 9 2.70 -5.19 7.40
CA ARG A 9 2.98 -5.49 8.80
C ARG A 9 4.47 -5.48 9.13
N SER A 10 5.32 -5.66 8.14
CA SER A 10 6.76 -5.72 8.34
C SER A 10 7.47 -5.16 7.13
N ILE A 11 8.77 -4.87 7.31
CA ILE A 11 9.59 -4.39 6.19
C ILE A 11 9.70 -5.46 5.11
N THR A 12 9.82 -6.72 5.49
CA THR A 12 9.90 -7.82 4.54
C THR A 12 8.65 -7.90 3.68
N HIS A 13 7.47 -7.81 4.32
CA HIS A 13 6.20 -7.82 3.61
C HIS A 13 6.09 -6.64 2.66
N ALA A 14 6.48 -5.45 3.13
CA ALA A 14 6.45 -4.23 2.32
C ALA A 14 7.38 -4.36 1.10
N GLN A 15 8.58 -4.89 1.30
CA GLN A 15 9.54 -5.06 0.21
C GLN A 15 9.05 -6.07 -0.82
N GLN A 16 8.40 -7.14 -0.38
CA GLN A 16 7.83 -8.14 -1.29
C GLN A 16 6.74 -7.51 -2.16
N MET A 17 5.84 -6.74 -1.54
CA MET A 17 4.79 -6.06 -2.30
C MET A 17 5.38 -5.04 -3.27
N ALA A 18 6.36 -4.27 -2.84
CA ALA A 18 6.99 -3.27 -3.68
C ALA A 18 7.64 -3.92 -4.90
N ARG A 19 8.34 -5.03 -4.69
CA ARG A 19 8.99 -5.73 -5.79
C ARG A 19 7.96 -6.26 -6.80
N THR A 20 6.88 -6.85 -6.30
CA THR A 20 5.82 -7.36 -7.16
C THR A 20 5.23 -6.25 -8.03
N LEU A 21 4.97 -5.10 -7.42
CA LEU A 21 4.38 -3.97 -8.15
C LEU A 21 5.36 -3.36 -9.14
N GLU A 22 6.63 -3.26 -8.77
CA GLU A 22 7.65 -2.75 -9.69
C GLU A 22 7.81 -3.65 -10.91
N GLN A 23 7.75 -4.96 -10.72
CA GLN A 23 7.82 -5.90 -11.83
C GLN A 23 6.63 -5.75 -12.77
N ALA A 24 5.53 -5.24 -12.29
CA ALA A 24 4.35 -4.97 -13.10
C ALA A 24 4.35 -3.56 -13.71
N GLY A 25 5.43 -2.80 -13.50
CA GLY A 25 5.54 -1.45 -14.01
C GLY A 25 4.81 -0.41 -13.17
N ILE A 26 4.47 -0.75 -11.93
CA ILE A 26 3.75 0.14 -11.01
C ILE A 26 4.75 0.75 -10.05
N HIS A 27 4.90 2.06 -10.11
CA HIS A 27 5.82 2.77 -9.24
C HIS A 27 5.22 2.92 -7.84
N THR A 28 6.03 2.62 -6.81
CA THR A 28 5.61 2.74 -5.42
C THR A 28 6.67 3.48 -4.61
N LYS A 29 6.23 4.07 -3.48
CA LYS A 29 7.13 4.64 -2.48
C LYS A 29 6.94 3.90 -1.17
N LEU A 30 8.03 3.35 -0.65
CA LEU A 30 8.03 2.64 0.63
C LEU A 30 8.39 3.63 1.74
N ARG A 31 7.54 3.70 2.76
CA ARG A 31 7.78 4.56 3.92
C ARG A 31 7.40 3.81 5.19
N ARG A 32 8.01 4.22 6.30
CA ARG A 32 7.63 3.70 7.60
C ARG A 32 6.29 4.32 8.00
N ALA A 33 5.34 3.49 8.43
CA ALA A 33 4.02 3.96 8.83
C ALA A 33 4.07 4.61 10.21
N GLY A 34 3.31 5.69 10.40
CA GLY A 34 3.10 6.27 11.71
C GLY A 34 2.08 5.48 12.51
N GLY A 35 2.02 5.74 13.81
CA GLY A 35 1.11 5.03 14.70
C GLY A 35 -0.36 5.23 14.38
N ASP A 36 -0.70 6.27 13.65
CA ASP A 36 -2.08 6.53 13.23
C ASP A 36 -2.55 5.62 12.09
N LEU A 37 -1.63 4.91 11.43
CA LEU A 37 -1.95 4.00 10.33
C LEU A 37 -1.92 2.53 10.76
N THR A 38 -1.32 2.22 11.90
CA THR A 38 -1.26 0.87 12.43
C THR A 38 -1.59 0.90 13.91
N GLU A 39 -2.24 -0.15 14.39
CA GLU A 39 -2.65 -0.22 15.79
C GLU A 39 -1.48 -0.26 16.76
N ARG A 40 -0.33 -0.74 16.30
CA ARG A 40 0.84 -0.92 17.16
C ARG A 40 1.94 0.10 16.90
N GLY A 41 1.67 1.08 16.05
CA GLY A 41 2.65 2.10 15.73
C GLY A 41 3.84 1.61 14.94
N CYS A 42 3.84 0.36 14.49
CA CYS A 42 4.89 -0.17 13.64
C CYS A 42 4.31 -0.79 12.39
N GLY A 43 5.03 -0.63 11.29
CA GLY A 43 4.58 -1.08 9.99
C GLY A 43 5.16 -0.19 8.91
N TYR A 44 4.77 -0.48 7.68
CA TYR A 44 5.30 0.23 6.52
C TYR A 44 4.17 0.48 5.53
N THR A 45 4.30 1.52 4.72
CA THR A 45 3.31 1.85 3.71
C THR A 45 3.95 1.89 2.32
N LEU A 46 3.17 1.51 1.32
CA LEU A 46 3.50 1.69 -0.08
C LEU A 46 2.49 2.64 -0.68
N SER A 47 2.96 3.72 -1.30
CA SER A 47 2.08 4.66 -2.01
C SER A 47 1.90 4.19 -3.44
N VAL A 48 0.66 4.15 -3.89
CA VAL A 48 0.31 3.76 -5.27
C VAL A 48 -0.63 4.82 -5.83
N GLY A 49 -0.33 5.34 -7.02
CA GLY A 49 -1.20 6.32 -7.66
C GLY A 49 -2.60 5.79 -7.87
N ALA A 50 -3.61 6.65 -7.73
CA ALA A 50 -5.00 6.24 -7.83
C ALA A 50 -5.32 5.56 -9.16
N SER A 51 -4.70 6.00 -10.25
CA SER A 51 -4.93 5.42 -11.56
C SER A 51 -4.38 3.99 -11.70
N GLN A 52 -3.50 3.56 -10.80
CA GLN A 52 -2.90 2.24 -10.85
C GLN A 52 -3.39 1.31 -9.76
N TYR A 53 -4.31 1.77 -8.92
CA TYR A 53 -4.78 1.01 -7.78
C TYR A 53 -5.36 -0.35 -8.15
N ALA A 54 -6.23 -0.39 -9.16
CA ALA A 54 -6.88 -1.64 -9.58
C ALA A 54 -5.85 -2.66 -10.06
N ARG A 55 -4.87 -2.23 -10.85
CA ARG A 55 -3.80 -3.09 -11.32
C ARG A 55 -2.93 -3.58 -10.17
N ALA A 56 -2.64 -2.69 -9.23
CA ALA A 56 -1.82 -3.05 -8.07
C ALA A 56 -2.50 -4.12 -7.23
N ARG A 57 -3.79 -3.93 -6.93
CA ARG A 57 -4.55 -4.92 -6.16
C ARG A 57 -4.60 -6.27 -6.86
N GLU A 58 -4.89 -6.25 -8.15
CA GLU A 58 -4.96 -7.48 -8.92
C GLU A 58 -3.62 -8.21 -8.93
N ARG A 59 -2.53 -7.46 -9.10
CA ARG A 59 -1.20 -8.07 -9.16
C ARG A 59 -0.81 -8.70 -7.83
N LEU A 60 -1.07 -8.00 -6.72
CA LEU A 60 -0.79 -8.54 -5.40
C LEU A 60 -1.63 -9.77 -5.11
N SER A 61 -2.91 -9.73 -5.48
CA SER A 61 -3.81 -10.85 -5.31
C SER A 61 -3.33 -12.10 -6.05
N THR A 62 -2.82 -11.91 -7.26
CA THR A 62 -2.34 -13.02 -8.09
C THR A 62 -1.21 -13.80 -7.41
N VAL A 63 -0.36 -13.13 -6.65
CA VAL A 63 0.75 -13.77 -5.94
C VAL A 63 0.46 -14.01 -4.46
N GLY A 64 -0.77 -13.79 -4.02
CA GLY A 64 -1.16 -14.05 -2.64
C GLY A 64 -0.59 -13.06 -1.63
N GLN A 65 -0.23 -11.87 -2.06
CA GLN A 65 0.29 -10.83 -1.18
C GLN A 65 -0.82 -9.81 -0.91
N TYR A 66 -1.27 -9.74 0.33
CA TYR A 66 -2.38 -8.86 0.70
C TYR A 66 -1.91 -7.83 1.72
N PRO A 67 -2.21 -6.53 1.50
CA PRO A 67 -1.90 -5.54 2.52
C PRO A 67 -2.74 -5.76 3.76
N ALA A 68 -2.22 -5.33 4.90
CA ALA A 68 -2.97 -5.41 6.16
C ALA A 68 -4.15 -4.45 6.15
N LYS A 69 -3.95 -3.26 5.58
CA LYS A 69 -4.99 -2.24 5.41
C LYS A 69 -4.70 -1.44 4.15
N VAL A 70 -5.72 -0.78 3.62
CA VAL A 70 -5.58 0.12 2.49
C VAL A 70 -6.27 1.43 2.83
N PHE A 71 -5.60 2.54 2.59
CA PHE A 71 -6.17 3.87 2.77
C PHE A 71 -6.20 4.61 1.44
N PHE A 72 -7.28 5.35 1.21
CA PHE A 72 -7.36 6.29 0.11
C PHE A 72 -7.01 7.69 0.63
N VAL A 73 -6.12 8.39 -0.04
CA VAL A 73 -5.69 9.72 0.36
C VAL A 73 -6.00 10.71 -0.75
N SER A 74 -6.71 11.76 -0.40
CA SER A 74 -7.07 12.84 -1.34
C SER A 74 -6.93 14.17 -0.61
N GLY A 75 -5.96 14.97 -1.01
CA GLY A 75 -5.68 16.24 -0.34
C GLY A 75 -5.32 16.00 1.12
N SER A 76 -6.10 16.57 2.04
CA SER A 76 -5.89 16.39 3.47
C SER A 76 -6.72 15.25 4.05
N GLU A 77 -7.55 14.60 3.24
CA GLU A 77 -8.39 13.50 3.70
C GLU A 77 -7.71 12.15 3.54
N ARG A 78 -7.93 11.27 4.50
CA ARG A 78 -7.44 9.91 4.48
C ARG A 78 -8.54 9.00 4.99
N ARG A 79 -8.87 7.98 4.22
CA ARG A 79 -10.00 7.11 4.53
C ARG A 79 -9.60 5.64 4.31
N GLU A 80 -9.92 4.78 5.27
CA GLU A 80 -9.70 3.36 5.09
C GLU A 80 -10.69 2.81 4.08
N VAL A 81 -10.22 1.97 3.15
CA VAL A 81 -11.09 1.35 2.14
C VAL A 81 -11.06 -0.15 2.32
N GLY A 82 -12.14 -0.78 1.91
CA GLY A 82 -12.28 -2.24 2.01
C GLY A 82 -11.32 -2.97 1.07
N LEU A 83 -10.94 -4.17 1.47
CA LEU A 83 -10.12 -5.06 0.64
C LEU A 83 -10.99 -6.01 -0.24
#